data_adf4f9451047505ceedea5dbe6fa57c1
#
_entry.id   adf4f9451047505ceedea5dbe6fa57c1
#
_cell.length_a   1.000
_cell.length_b   1.000
_cell.length_c   1.000
_cell.angle_alpha   90.00
_cell.angle_beta   90.00
_cell.angle_gamma   90.00
#
_symmetry.space_group_name_H-M   'P 1'
#
loop_
_entity.id
_entity.type
_entity.pdbx_description
1 polymer ?
#
loop_
_entity_poly.entity_id
_entity_poly.type
_entity_poly.pdbx_seq_one_letter_code
_entity_poly.pdbx_strand_id
1 'polypeptide(L)'
;TLVAIPAIQNVYAEMGSTDTLPAATLWFQKFLNGVIKFWYIPVSIIVAIVAGIIFYINTPKGKYNFDYFKYKMPVFGQLIFSLDFSRLMKAMLLNLENGMRIQEAIEVSKNVIQNYVMLSIIETSINNILIGDSWIEPFEKSGLAKSMITEMLKIGMQTDLNEMIAKLVEYMDID
;
A
#
# COMPACT_ATOMS: atom_id res chain seq x y z
N THR A 1 -19.27 3.80 -33.89
CA THR A 1 -19.08 2.33 -34.08
C THR A 1 -20.42 1.60 -34.12
N LEU A 2 -21.42 1.94 -33.31
CA LEU A 2 -22.74 1.30 -33.28
C LEU A 2 -23.59 1.54 -34.53
N VAL A 3 -23.36 2.61 -35.26
CA VAL A 3 -24.08 2.98 -36.49
C VAL A 3 -23.37 2.43 -37.74
N ALA A 4 -22.05 2.26 -37.68
CA ALA A 4 -21.24 1.85 -38.81
C ALA A 4 -21.42 0.34 -39.17
N ILE A 5 -21.65 -0.51 -38.19
CA ILE A 5 -21.78 -1.96 -38.41
C ILE A 5 -23.05 -2.35 -39.20
N PRO A 6 -24.27 -1.83 -38.88
CA PRO A 6 -25.44 -2.08 -39.71
C PRO A 6 -25.34 -1.47 -41.10
N ALA A 7 -24.65 -0.31 -41.26
CA ALA A 7 -24.45 0.28 -42.59
C ALA A 7 -23.53 -0.60 -43.46
N ILE A 8 -22.51 -1.23 -42.89
CA ILE A 8 -21.65 -2.17 -43.61
C ILE A 8 -22.42 -3.44 -43.99
N GLN A 9 -23.31 -3.96 -43.15
CA GLN A 9 -24.12 -5.11 -43.45
C GLN A 9 -25.06 -4.85 -44.64
N ASN A 10 -25.68 -3.68 -44.73
CA ASN A 10 -26.54 -3.31 -45.85
C ASN A 10 -25.76 -3.23 -47.16
N VAL A 11 -24.54 -2.71 -47.14
CA VAL A 11 -23.67 -2.66 -48.33
C VAL A 11 -23.24 -4.05 -48.79
N TYR A 12 -22.92 -4.97 -47.89
CA TYR A 12 -22.62 -6.38 -48.25
C TYR A 12 -23.84 -7.14 -48.77
N ALA A 13 -25.03 -6.87 -48.24
CA ALA A 13 -26.26 -7.44 -48.72
C ALA A 13 -26.60 -6.94 -50.14
N GLU A 14 -26.34 -5.68 -50.47
CA GLU A 14 -26.56 -5.09 -51.81
C GLU A 14 -25.55 -5.58 -52.85
N MET A 15 -24.34 -5.97 -52.44
CA MET A 15 -23.32 -6.48 -53.34
C MET A 15 -23.48 -7.94 -53.72
N GLY A 16 -24.56 -8.62 -53.28
CA GLY A 16 -24.92 -9.99 -53.70
C GLY A 16 -23.87 -11.05 -53.28
N SER A 17 -22.95 -10.73 -52.41
CA SER A 17 -21.97 -11.67 -51.88
C SER A 17 -22.60 -12.45 -50.74
N THR A 18 -22.96 -13.70 -51.03
CA THR A 18 -23.44 -14.70 -50.04
C THR A 18 -22.29 -15.17 -49.11
N ASP A 19 -21.12 -14.56 -49.20
CA ASP A 19 -20.03 -14.86 -48.32
C ASP A 19 -20.34 -14.28 -46.94
N THR A 20 -20.62 -15.19 -46.04
CA THR A 20 -20.82 -14.88 -44.61
C THR A 20 -19.62 -14.12 -44.06
N LEU A 21 -19.89 -13.03 -43.36
CA LEU A 21 -18.86 -12.31 -42.60
C LEU A 21 -17.95 -13.29 -41.87
N PRO A 22 -16.64 -13.05 -41.78
CA PRO A 22 -15.75 -13.96 -41.10
C PRO A 22 -16.30 -14.31 -39.72
N ALA A 23 -16.24 -15.59 -39.35
CA ALA A 23 -16.81 -16.10 -38.11
C ALA A 23 -16.41 -15.28 -36.87
N ALA A 24 -15.20 -14.71 -36.89
CA ALA A 24 -14.71 -13.79 -35.86
C ALA A 24 -15.56 -12.53 -35.76
N THR A 25 -16.03 -11.96 -36.88
CA THR A 25 -16.84 -10.73 -36.88
C THR A 25 -18.26 -11.01 -36.37
N LEU A 26 -18.85 -12.16 -36.75
CA LEU A 26 -20.14 -12.58 -36.22
C LEU A 26 -20.11 -12.87 -34.71
N TRP A 27 -19.02 -13.50 -34.25
CA TRP A 27 -18.81 -13.76 -32.82
C TRP A 27 -18.64 -12.45 -32.05
N PHE A 28 -17.85 -11.53 -32.56
CA PHE A 28 -17.64 -10.20 -31.95
C PHE A 28 -18.93 -9.39 -31.91
N GLN A 29 -19.75 -9.42 -32.95
CA GLN A 29 -21.03 -8.74 -32.99
C GLN A 29 -22.04 -9.34 -31.98
N LYS A 30 -22.10 -10.68 -31.85
CA LYS A 30 -22.92 -11.33 -30.83
C LYS A 30 -22.44 -10.97 -29.42
N PHE A 31 -21.15 -10.92 -29.22
CA PHE A 31 -20.55 -10.49 -27.95
C PHE A 31 -20.91 -9.04 -27.60
N LEU A 32 -20.74 -8.12 -28.54
CA LEU A 32 -21.11 -6.71 -28.34
C LEU A 32 -22.59 -6.52 -28.06
N ASN A 33 -23.46 -7.18 -28.82
CA ASN A 33 -24.90 -7.12 -28.60
C ASN A 33 -25.30 -7.72 -27.23
N GLY A 34 -24.62 -8.78 -26.81
CA GLY A 34 -24.79 -9.36 -25.48
C GLY A 34 -24.38 -8.38 -24.39
N VAL A 35 -23.20 -7.72 -24.51
CA VAL A 35 -22.74 -6.72 -23.57
C VAL A 35 -23.67 -5.51 -23.50
N ILE A 36 -24.18 -5.03 -24.65
CA ILE A 36 -25.11 -3.89 -24.71
C ILE A 36 -26.46 -4.26 -24.10
N LYS A 37 -26.98 -5.44 -24.36
CA LYS A 37 -28.26 -5.90 -23.83
C LYS A 37 -28.22 -6.17 -22.32
N PHE A 38 -27.08 -6.66 -21.83
CA PHE A 38 -26.86 -7.03 -20.42
C PHE A 38 -25.79 -6.16 -19.73
N TRP A 39 -25.66 -4.90 -20.18
CA TRP A 39 -24.64 -3.96 -19.66
C TRP A 39 -24.64 -3.82 -18.12
N TYR A 40 -25.80 -4.01 -17.50
CA TYR A 40 -25.96 -3.96 -16.05
C TYR A 40 -25.26 -5.13 -15.34
N ILE A 41 -25.07 -6.29 -16.01
CA ILE A 41 -24.39 -7.45 -15.40
C ILE A 41 -22.90 -7.16 -15.16
N PRO A 42 -22.08 -6.74 -16.17
CA PRO A 42 -20.68 -6.40 -15.91
C PRO A 42 -20.54 -5.22 -14.94
N VAL A 43 -21.43 -4.24 -15.00
CA VAL A 43 -21.43 -3.13 -14.04
C VAL A 43 -21.73 -3.61 -12.62
N SER A 44 -22.73 -4.45 -12.44
CA SER A 44 -23.09 -5.05 -11.15
C SER A 44 -21.93 -5.90 -10.57
N ILE A 45 -21.24 -6.66 -11.40
CA ILE A 45 -20.06 -7.44 -10.99
C ILE A 45 -18.94 -6.51 -10.53
N ILE A 46 -18.64 -5.44 -11.28
CA ILE A 46 -17.63 -4.47 -10.90
C ILE A 46 -17.98 -3.80 -9.56
N VAL A 47 -19.24 -3.38 -9.40
CA VAL A 47 -19.71 -2.77 -8.14
C VAL A 47 -19.61 -3.77 -6.98
N ALA A 48 -19.98 -5.03 -7.18
CA ALA A 48 -19.86 -6.06 -6.16
C ALA A 48 -18.39 -6.33 -5.77
N ILE A 49 -17.47 -6.37 -6.75
CA ILE A 49 -16.04 -6.53 -6.51
C ILE A 49 -15.50 -5.33 -5.71
N VAL A 50 -15.81 -4.09 -6.12
CA VAL A 50 -15.36 -2.88 -5.43
C VAL A 50 -15.92 -2.83 -4.00
N ALA A 51 -17.21 -3.12 -3.83
CA ALA A 51 -17.82 -3.20 -2.50
C ALA A 51 -17.17 -4.29 -1.63
N GLY A 52 -16.88 -5.45 -2.19
CA GLY A 52 -16.17 -6.54 -1.51
C GLY A 52 -14.75 -6.14 -1.08
N ILE A 53 -14.01 -5.45 -1.94
CA ILE A 53 -12.67 -4.94 -1.62
C ILE A 53 -12.74 -3.89 -0.50
N ILE A 54 -13.68 -2.94 -0.59
CA ILE A 54 -13.86 -1.91 0.44
C ILE A 54 -14.25 -2.56 1.77
N PHE A 55 -15.14 -3.54 1.76
CA PHE A 55 -15.54 -4.28 2.96
C PHE A 55 -14.35 -5.05 3.55
N TYR A 56 -13.56 -5.72 2.72
CA TYR A 56 -12.36 -6.44 3.15
C TYR A 56 -11.31 -5.50 3.77
N ILE A 57 -11.02 -4.36 3.12
CA ILE A 57 -10.05 -3.36 3.62
C ILE A 57 -10.51 -2.75 4.93
N ASN A 58 -11.82 -2.67 5.22
CA ASN A 58 -12.33 -2.18 6.50
C ASN A 58 -12.18 -3.17 7.66
N THR A 59 -11.82 -4.42 7.40
CA THR A 59 -11.49 -5.37 8.47
C THR A 59 -10.07 -5.15 8.99
N PRO A 60 -9.78 -5.43 10.29
CA PRO A 60 -8.42 -5.27 10.83
C PRO A 60 -7.36 -6.08 10.08
N LYS A 61 -7.71 -7.30 9.66
CA LYS A 61 -6.82 -8.17 8.87
C LYS A 61 -6.63 -7.63 7.44
N GLY A 62 -7.70 -7.11 6.83
CA GLY A 62 -7.65 -6.54 5.48
C GLY A 62 -6.80 -5.27 5.44
N LYS A 63 -6.92 -4.40 6.44
CA LYS A 63 -6.07 -3.20 6.60
C LYS A 63 -4.60 -3.58 6.71
N TYR A 64 -4.26 -4.53 7.58
CA TYR A 64 -2.89 -5.01 7.73
C TYR A 64 -2.32 -5.56 6.42
N ASN A 65 -3.06 -6.43 5.72
CA ASN A 65 -2.63 -7.00 4.45
C ASN A 65 -2.47 -5.95 3.36
N PHE A 66 -3.38 -4.98 3.30
CA PHE A 66 -3.30 -3.87 2.34
C PHE A 66 -2.10 -2.95 2.61
N ASP A 67 -1.84 -2.64 3.87
CA ASP A 67 -0.69 -1.84 4.28
C ASP A 67 0.62 -2.60 4.08
N TYR A 68 0.64 -3.91 4.32
CA TYR A 68 1.78 -4.77 3.99
C TYR A 68 2.07 -4.79 2.49
N PHE A 69 1.01 -4.87 1.66
CA PHE A 69 1.14 -4.79 0.20
C PHE A 69 1.76 -3.47 -0.24
N LYS A 70 1.33 -2.33 0.36
CA LYS A 70 1.93 -1.01 0.08
C LYS A 70 3.45 -1.01 0.33
N TYR A 71 3.90 -1.57 1.45
CA TYR A 71 5.33 -1.64 1.77
C TYR A 71 6.10 -2.61 0.87
N LYS A 72 5.44 -3.62 0.33
CA LYS A 72 6.06 -4.60 -0.57
C LYS A 72 6.09 -4.16 -2.04
N MET A 73 5.43 -3.05 -2.40
CA MET A 73 5.47 -2.54 -3.77
C MET A 73 6.90 -2.16 -4.17
N PRO A 74 7.39 -2.66 -5.35
CA PRO A 74 8.69 -2.30 -5.85
C PRO A 74 8.86 -0.84 -6.00
N VAL A 75 9.55 0.03 -5.87
CA VAL A 75 9.66 1.49 -6.04
C VAL A 75 8.96 2.29 -4.94
N PHE A 76 7.69 2.09 -4.67
CA PHE A 76 6.93 2.91 -3.72
C PHE A 76 6.98 2.40 -2.28
N GLY A 77 7.19 1.10 -2.08
CA GLY A 77 7.14 0.51 -0.74
C GLY A 77 8.20 1.08 0.19
N GLN A 78 9.42 1.24 -0.32
CA GLN A 78 10.53 1.77 0.45
C GLN A 78 10.35 3.26 0.78
N LEU A 79 9.78 4.03 -0.17
CA LEU A 79 9.45 5.44 0.04
C LEU A 79 8.37 5.60 1.12
N ILE A 80 7.28 4.82 1.04
CA ILE A 80 6.19 4.89 2.02
C ILE A 80 6.70 4.52 3.42
N PHE A 81 7.51 3.45 3.52
CA PHE A 81 8.14 3.06 4.78
C PHE A 81 9.04 4.16 5.32
N SER A 82 9.91 4.75 4.49
CA SER A 82 10.81 5.84 4.89
C SER A 82 10.04 7.06 5.40
N LEU A 83 8.95 7.44 4.76
CA LEU A 83 8.10 8.54 5.21
C LEU A 83 7.44 8.26 6.57
N ASP A 84 6.87 7.07 6.77
CA ASP A 84 6.26 6.69 8.04
C ASP A 84 7.32 6.60 9.15
N PHE A 85 8.48 6.03 8.83
CA PHE A 85 9.59 5.91 9.78
C PHE A 85 10.20 7.29 10.14
N SER A 86 10.38 8.19 9.17
CA SER A 86 10.82 9.57 9.42
C SER A 86 9.85 10.31 10.34
N ARG A 87 8.54 10.19 10.11
CA ARG A 87 7.52 10.77 11.01
C ARG A 87 7.63 10.23 12.43
N LEU A 88 7.81 8.92 12.57
CA LEU A 88 8.01 8.28 13.88
C LEU A 88 9.24 8.83 14.58
N MET A 89 10.38 8.88 13.88
CA MET A 89 11.65 9.36 14.44
C MET A 89 11.57 10.84 14.82
N LYS A 90 10.95 11.69 14.02
CA LYS A 90 10.72 13.11 14.34
C LYS A 90 9.88 13.27 15.61
N ALA A 91 8.80 12.52 15.73
CA ALA A 91 7.96 12.55 16.93
C ALA A 91 8.70 12.01 18.15
N MET A 92 9.48 10.94 18.01
CA MET A 92 10.31 10.40 19.08
C MET A 92 11.37 11.40 19.52
N LEU A 93 12.09 12.02 18.58
CA LEU A 93 13.11 13.02 18.88
C LEU A 93 12.53 14.15 19.73
N LEU A 94 11.40 14.72 19.29
CA LEU A 94 10.73 15.79 20.02
C LEU A 94 10.36 15.39 21.46
N ASN A 95 9.86 14.17 21.64
CA ASN A 95 9.49 13.66 22.96
C ASN A 95 10.72 13.39 23.84
N LEU A 96 11.80 12.85 23.27
CA LEU A 96 13.05 12.60 23.99
C LEU A 96 13.75 13.92 24.40
N GLU A 97 13.76 14.93 23.53
CA GLU A 97 14.27 16.28 23.85
C GLU A 97 13.49 16.96 24.98
N ASN A 98 12.20 16.64 25.11
CA ASN A 98 11.38 17.07 26.25
C ASN A 98 11.60 16.24 27.54
N GLY A 99 12.56 15.32 27.54
CA GLY A 99 12.96 14.53 28.70
C GLY A 99 12.08 13.30 28.95
N MET A 100 11.27 12.88 27.98
CA MET A 100 10.51 11.63 28.10
C MET A 100 11.44 10.43 28.02
N ARG A 101 11.10 9.36 28.77
CA ARG A 101 11.80 8.08 28.62
C ARG A 101 11.48 7.46 27.27
N ILE A 102 12.40 6.67 26.74
CA ILE A 102 12.28 6.06 25.41
C ILE A 102 10.96 5.28 25.23
N GLN A 103 10.51 4.56 26.25
CA GLN A 103 9.25 3.83 26.23
C GLN A 103 8.06 4.77 26.03
N GLU A 104 8.00 5.85 26.81
CA GLU A 104 6.93 6.86 26.74
C GLU A 104 6.98 7.59 25.38
N ALA A 105 8.20 7.93 24.93
CA ALA A 105 8.41 8.60 23.66
C ALA A 105 7.90 7.76 22.48
N ILE A 106 8.20 6.46 22.44
CA ILE A 106 7.71 5.56 21.39
C ILE A 106 6.20 5.42 21.48
N GLU A 107 5.64 5.26 22.68
CA GLU A 107 4.20 5.08 22.87
C GLU A 107 3.38 6.30 22.43
N VAL A 108 3.84 7.50 22.74
CA VAL A 108 3.20 8.74 22.28
C VAL A 108 3.38 8.91 20.77
N SER A 109 4.57 8.60 20.26
CA SER A 109 4.89 8.76 18.84
C SER A 109 4.14 7.81 17.93
N LYS A 110 3.63 6.67 18.41
CA LYS A 110 2.81 5.78 17.57
C LYS A 110 1.55 6.47 17.02
N ASN A 111 1.03 7.51 17.68
CA ASN A 111 -0.19 8.21 17.27
C ASN A 111 -0.04 8.99 15.95
N VAL A 112 1.18 9.27 15.49
CA VAL A 112 1.41 9.91 14.18
C VAL A 112 1.42 8.89 13.03
N ILE A 113 1.38 7.60 13.33
CA ILE A 113 1.45 6.50 12.36
C ILE A 113 0.06 5.99 12.05
N GLN A 114 -0.24 5.83 10.77
CA GLN A 114 -1.52 5.30 10.29
C GLN A 114 -1.40 3.89 9.71
N ASN A 115 -0.20 3.46 9.34
CA ASN A 115 0.04 2.17 8.72
C ASN A 115 0.01 1.06 9.78
N TYR A 116 -0.86 0.07 9.59
CA TYR A 116 -1.07 -1.02 10.55
C TYR A 116 0.15 -1.94 10.71
N VAL A 117 0.98 -2.09 9.68
CA VAL A 117 2.22 -2.88 9.77
C VAL A 117 3.23 -2.16 10.65
N MET A 118 3.41 -0.85 10.42
CA MET A 118 4.30 -0.03 11.26
C MET A 118 3.82 0.01 12.71
N LEU A 119 2.51 0.16 12.94
CA LEU A 119 1.92 0.10 14.30
C LEU A 119 2.22 -1.23 14.98
N SER A 120 2.10 -2.35 14.28
CA SER A 120 2.41 -3.68 14.82
C SER A 120 3.90 -3.81 15.19
N ILE A 121 4.81 -3.26 14.40
CA ILE A 121 6.25 -3.22 14.70
C ILE A 121 6.50 -2.38 15.95
N ILE A 122 5.88 -1.19 16.06
CA ILE A 122 6.02 -0.29 17.21
C ILE A 122 5.48 -0.95 18.49
N GLU A 123 4.32 -1.60 18.43
CA GLU A 123 3.75 -2.33 19.57
C GLU A 123 4.67 -3.46 20.04
N THR A 124 5.28 -4.20 19.11
CA THR A 124 6.28 -5.21 19.44
C THR A 124 7.53 -4.57 20.07
N SER A 125 7.95 -3.40 19.57
CA SER A 125 9.08 -2.65 20.14
C SER A 125 8.81 -2.18 21.58
N ILE A 126 7.61 -1.71 21.87
CA ILE A 126 7.18 -1.33 23.23
C ILE A 126 7.21 -2.56 24.15
N ASN A 127 6.70 -3.70 23.68
CA ASN A 127 6.73 -4.95 24.45
C ASN A 127 8.15 -5.42 24.72
N ASN A 128 9.07 -5.30 23.75
CA ASN A 128 10.48 -5.62 23.92
C ASN A 128 11.12 -4.78 25.04
N ILE A 129 10.84 -3.46 25.08
CA ILE A 129 11.33 -2.61 26.17
C ILE A 129 10.85 -3.10 27.54
N LEU A 130 9.58 -3.51 27.64
CA LEU A 130 9.00 -3.98 28.91
C LEU A 130 9.67 -5.26 29.44
N ILE A 131 10.18 -6.12 28.56
CA ILE A 131 10.88 -7.35 28.94
C ILE A 131 12.40 -7.21 28.96
N GLY A 132 12.92 -5.99 28.70
CA GLY A 132 14.36 -5.68 28.70
C GLY A 132 15.08 -5.99 27.39
N ASP A 133 14.34 -6.25 26.32
CA ASP A 133 14.89 -6.52 25.01
C ASP A 133 15.02 -5.22 24.16
N SER A 134 15.74 -5.33 23.05
CA SER A 134 15.96 -4.19 22.16
C SER A 134 14.68 -3.82 21.40
N TRP A 135 14.30 -2.54 21.50
CA TRP A 135 13.18 -1.99 20.74
C TRP A 135 13.46 -1.88 19.22
N ILE A 136 14.73 -1.97 18.82
CA ILE A 136 15.17 -1.88 17.43
C ILE A 136 14.97 -3.22 16.71
N GLU A 137 15.04 -4.32 17.44
CA GLU A 137 14.97 -5.68 16.88
C GLU A 137 13.72 -5.95 16.02
N PRO A 138 12.50 -5.51 16.38
CA PRO A 138 11.32 -5.69 15.54
C PRO A 138 11.43 -5.00 14.17
N PHE A 139 12.11 -3.85 14.10
CA PHE A 139 12.40 -3.16 12.84
C PHE A 139 13.37 -3.95 11.96
N GLU A 140 14.39 -4.55 12.54
CA GLU A 140 15.33 -5.44 11.82
C GLU A 140 14.61 -6.69 11.29
N LYS A 141 13.88 -7.37 12.16
CA LYS A 141 13.15 -8.61 11.81
C LYS A 141 12.09 -8.38 10.73
N SER A 142 11.52 -7.18 10.64
CA SER A 142 10.55 -6.84 9.61
C SER A 142 11.15 -6.86 8.19
N GLY A 143 12.46 -6.66 8.05
CA GLY A 143 13.15 -6.53 6.76
C GLY A 143 12.76 -5.30 5.95
N LEU A 144 11.97 -4.37 6.54
CA LEU A 144 11.53 -3.13 5.89
C LEU A 144 12.51 -2.00 6.11
N ALA A 145 13.16 -1.95 7.29
CA ALA A 145 14.18 -0.98 7.60
C ALA A 145 15.51 -1.35 6.92
N LYS A 146 16.16 -0.38 6.29
CA LYS A 146 17.53 -0.58 5.78
C LYS A 146 18.48 -0.86 6.96
N SER A 147 19.42 -1.80 6.80
CA SER A 147 20.38 -2.18 7.86
C SER A 147 21.12 -0.96 8.44
N MET A 148 21.44 0.03 7.61
CA MET A 148 22.08 1.26 8.05
C MET A 148 21.26 2.01 9.10
N ILE A 149 19.93 2.06 8.95
CA ILE A 149 19.03 2.75 9.89
C ILE A 149 19.08 2.06 11.26
N THR A 150 18.95 0.74 11.28
CA THR A 150 18.94 -0.04 12.53
C THR A 150 20.29 -0.04 13.23
N GLU A 151 21.39 -0.04 12.47
CA GLU A 151 22.74 0.10 13.01
C GLU A 151 22.97 1.48 13.60
N MET A 152 22.56 2.56 12.93
CA MET A 152 22.64 3.91 13.49
C MET A 152 21.87 4.03 14.81
N LEU A 153 20.69 3.46 14.91
CA LEU A 153 19.92 3.45 16.16
C LEU A 153 20.63 2.65 17.26
N LYS A 154 21.24 1.49 16.93
CA LYS A 154 22.04 0.70 17.90
C LYS A 154 23.24 1.47 18.43
N ILE A 155 23.94 2.19 17.55
CA ILE A 155 25.05 3.05 17.96
C ILE A 155 24.54 4.19 18.85
N GLY A 156 23.39 4.80 18.50
CA GLY A 156 22.76 5.85 19.31
C GLY A 156 22.40 5.37 20.71
N MET A 157 21.94 4.13 20.86
CA MET A 157 21.66 3.52 22.18
C MET A 157 22.89 3.40 23.07
N GLN A 158 24.09 3.32 22.48
CA GLN A 158 25.35 3.20 23.22
C GLN A 158 26.05 4.57 23.46
N THR A 159 25.63 5.59 22.72
CA THR A 159 26.26 6.93 22.74
C THR A 159 25.23 7.99 23.14
N ASP A 160 24.68 8.69 22.16
CA ASP A 160 23.61 9.69 22.31
C ASP A 160 22.50 9.37 21.30
N LEU A 161 21.38 8.89 21.84
CA LEU A 161 20.24 8.50 21.02
C LEU A 161 19.59 9.71 20.33
N ASN A 162 19.53 10.87 21.02
CA ASN A 162 18.90 12.07 20.47
C ASN A 162 19.70 12.59 19.27
N GLU A 163 21.02 12.68 19.40
CA GLU A 163 21.89 13.10 18.31
C GLU A 163 21.78 12.13 17.12
N MET A 164 21.74 10.83 17.39
CA MET A 164 21.68 9.84 16.33
C MET A 164 20.33 9.83 15.61
N ILE A 165 19.22 9.99 16.33
CA ILE A 165 17.88 10.13 15.72
C ILE A 165 17.82 11.42 14.91
N ALA A 166 18.40 12.55 15.38
CA ALA A 166 18.43 13.79 14.62
C ALA A 166 19.17 13.63 13.29
N LYS A 167 20.36 12.99 13.30
CA LYS A 167 21.12 12.68 12.08
C LYS A 167 20.34 11.73 11.13
N LEU A 168 19.62 10.76 11.70
CA LEU A 168 18.83 9.84 10.93
C LEU A 168 17.65 10.54 10.24
N VAL A 169 16.99 11.45 10.94
CA VAL A 169 15.90 12.27 10.37
C VAL A 169 16.43 13.14 9.23
N GLU A 170 17.57 13.81 9.43
CA GLU A 170 18.21 14.61 8.38
C GLU A 170 18.55 13.76 7.14
N TYR A 171 19.14 12.59 7.35
CA TYR A 171 19.43 11.65 6.26
C TYR A 171 18.17 11.25 5.46
N MET A 172 17.06 10.99 6.16
CA MET A 172 15.81 10.54 5.54
C MET A 172 15.03 11.67 4.84
N ASP A 173 15.29 12.92 5.18
CA ASP A 173 14.65 14.08 4.51
C ASP A 173 15.37 14.48 3.21
N ILE A 174 16.59 13.98 2.98
CA ILE A 174 17.40 14.28 1.79
C ILE A 174 17.18 13.24 0.67
N ASP A 175 16.77 11.99 1.01
CA ASP A 175 16.49 10.89 0.07
C ASP A 175 15.04 10.90 -0.43
#